data_7dc6a6f8d793905bd7cf380c5e8ac6d1
#
_entry.id   7dc6a6f8d793905bd7cf380c5e8ac6d1
#
_cell.length_a   1.000
_cell.length_b   1.000
_cell.length_c   1.000
_cell.angle_alpha   90.00
_cell.angle_beta   90.00
_cell.angle_gamma   90.00
#
_symmetry.space_group_name_H-M   'P 1'
#
loop_
_entity.id
_entity.type
_entity.pdbx_description
1 polymer ?
#
loop_
_entity_poly.entity_id
_entity_poly.type
_entity_poly.pdbx_seq_one_letter_code
_entity_poly.pdbx_strand_id
1 'polypeptide(L)'
;MNRKTVFWFTNAVGPLILVSYWRGVQAFDDPSVYWGEVPTSMQSLIVPWMFVAAAGYLLMFHRFFFAWSEDEVASLHWPWSPEDGKGVQRLMLLYAAFLLCSLVWIDLTRMYIEGPSTVGMVAIVAVLWTAGAASVGFAVLVWPARERLNGAKVAIAGSVMLSIQCTWWDALYWVMNFGF
;
A
#
# COMPACT_ATOMS: atom_id res chain seq x y z
N MET A 1 10.44 13.31 -15.11
CA MET A 1 9.09 12.75 -14.88
C MET A 1 8.27 13.82 -14.19
N ASN A 2 7.02 14.00 -14.56
CA ASN A 2 6.16 15.01 -13.95
C ASN A 2 5.11 14.38 -13.02
N ARG A 3 4.52 15.18 -12.13
CA ARG A 3 3.50 14.75 -11.16
C ARG A 3 2.25 14.18 -11.83
N LYS A 4 1.87 14.68 -13.01
CA LYS A 4 0.71 14.19 -13.77
C LYS A 4 0.87 12.72 -14.17
N THR A 5 2.09 12.28 -14.50
CA THR A 5 2.37 10.87 -14.82
C THR A 5 2.06 9.96 -13.62
N VAL A 6 2.50 10.35 -12.41
CA VAL A 6 2.20 9.60 -11.18
C VAL A 6 0.70 9.59 -10.90
N PHE A 7 0.04 10.72 -11.04
CA PHE A 7 -1.41 10.85 -10.86
C PHE A 7 -2.18 9.89 -11.79
N TRP A 8 -1.89 9.90 -13.09
CA TRP A 8 -2.58 9.05 -14.04
C TRP A 8 -2.27 7.56 -13.84
N PHE A 9 -1.03 7.22 -13.51
CA PHE A 9 -0.65 5.86 -13.13
C PHE A 9 -1.49 5.38 -11.94
N THR A 10 -1.57 6.17 -10.89
CA THR A 10 -2.32 5.83 -9.67
C THR A 10 -3.82 5.66 -9.95
N ASN A 11 -4.40 6.56 -10.77
CA ASN A 11 -5.82 6.50 -11.14
C ASN A 11 -6.13 5.41 -12.16
N ALA A 12 -5.16 4.91 -12.91
CA ALA A 12 -5.33 3.77 -13.79
C ALA A 12 -5.23 2.43 -13.01
N VAL A 13 -4.24 2.30 -12.13
CA VAL A 13 -3.99 1.05 -11.40
C VAL A 13 -4.94 0.88 -10.21
N GLY A 14 -5.27 1.97 -9.49
CA GLY A 14 -6.15 1.91 -8.31
C GLY A 14 -7.48 1.21 -8.55
N PRO A 15 -8.27 1.58 -9.57
CA PRO A 15 -9.51 0.87 -9.91
C PRO A 15 -9.30 -0.60 -10.29
N LEU A 16 -8.17 -0.95 -10.93
CA LEU A 16 -7.86 -2.34 -11.27
C LEU A 16 -7.66 -3.20 -10.01
N ILE A 17 -7.13 -2.63 -8.93
CA ILE A 17 -7.03 -3.32 -7.64
C ILE A 17 -8.42 -3.67 -7.11
N LEU A 18 -9.37 -2.75 -7.17
CA LEU A 18 -10.75 -3.01 -6.73
C LEU A 18 -11.40 -4.10 -7.58
N VAL A 19 -11.17 -4.09 -8.90
CA VAL A 19 -11.66 -5.14 -9.80
C VAL A 19 -11.00 -6.49 -9.50
N SER A 20 -9.69 -6.52 -9.24
CA SER A 20 -8.95 -7.74 -8.87
C SER A 20 -9.51 -8.32 -7.56
N TYR A 21 -9.72 -7.49 -6.55
CA TYR A 21 -10.28 -7.92 -5.26
C TYR A 21 -11.72 -8.43 -5.40
N TRP A 22 -12.56 -7.71 -6.15
CA TRP A 22 -13.93 -8.16 -6.41
C TRP A 22 -13.94 -9.53 -7.12
N ARG A 23 -13.12 -9.72 -8.16
CA ARG A 23 -12.97 -11.01 -8.85
C ARG A 23 -12.42 -12.10 -7.93
N GLY A 24 -11.43 -11.78 -7.10
CA GLY A 24 -10.88 -12.71 -6.12
C GLY A 24 -11.94 -13.21 -5.16
N VAL A 25 -12.72 -12.32 -4.55
CA VAL A 25 -13.82 -12.67 -3.63
C VAL A 25 -14.89 -13.53 -4.31
N GLN A 26 -15.14 -13.36 -5.62
CA GLN A 26 -16.10 -14.17 -6.37
C GLN A 26 -15.53 -15.52 -6.86
N ALA A 27 -14.23 -15.76 -6.68
CA ALA A 27 -13.59 -16.98 -7.19
C ALA A 27 -13.93 -18.26 -6.40
N PHE A 28 -14.38 -18.11 -5.16
CA PHE A 28 -14.76 -19.21 -4.28
C PHE A 28 -16.17 -19.02 -3.73
N ASP A 29 -16.89 -20.12 -3.51
CA ASP A 29 -18.22 -20.09 -2.88
C ASP A 29 -18.17 -19.52 -1.46
N ASP A 30 -17.08 -19.78 -0.75
CA ASP A 30 -16.78 -19.20 0.57
C ASP A 30 -15.51 -18.34 0.50
N PRO A 31 -15.62 -17.01 0.47
CA PRO A 31 -14.46 -16.13 0.45
C PRO A 31 -13.67 -16.10 1.77
N SER A 32 -14.16 -16.76 2.82
CA SER A 32 -13.40 -16.86 4.09
C SER A 32 -12.08 -17.61 3.94
N VAL A 33 -11.89 -18.39 2.87
CA VAL A 33 -10.64 -19.09 2.55
C VAL A 33 -9.44 -18.15 2.43
N TYR A 34 -9.66 -16.87 2.08
CA TYR A 34 -8.59 -15.86 2.05
C TYR A 34 -8.09 -15.43 3.43
N TRP A 35 -8.82 -15.75 4.49
CA TRP A 35 -8.37 -15.45 5.84
C TRP A 35 -7.45 -16.53 6.44
N GLY A 36 -7.42 -17.73 5.84
CA GLY A 36 -6.68 -18.85 6.38
C GLY A 36 -7.11 -19.18 7.82
N GLU A 37 -6.15 -19.23 8.75
CA GLU A 37 -6.41 -19.51 10.17
C GLU A 37 -6.63 -18.24 11.02
N VAL A 38 -6.78 -17.07 10.41
CA VAL A 38 -7.04 -15.81 11.13
C VAL A 38 -8.38 -15.90 11.88
N PRO A 39 -8.41 -15.79 13.22
CA PRO A 39 -9.64 -15.91 13.99
C PRO A 39 -10.67 -14.84 13.62
N THR A 40 -11.97 -15.17 13.61
CA THR A 40 -13.07 -14.25 13.29
C THR A 40 -13.07 -13.01 14.17
N SER A 41 -12.65 -13.12 15.44
CA SER A 41 -12.48 -11.99 16.36
C SER A 41 -11.44 -10.99 15.86
N MET A 42 -10.38 -11.47 15.21
CA MET A 42 -9.35 -10.60 14.63
C MET A 42 -9.79 -10.02 13.29
N GLN A 43 -10.53 -10.78 12.46
CA GLN A 43 -11.13 -10.27 11.24
C GLN A 43 -12.05 -9.07 11.52
N SER A 44 -12.84 -9.12 12.60
CA SER A 44 -13.72 -8.01 13.01
C SER A 44 -12.97 -6.75 13.46
N LEU A 45 -11.69 -6.84 13.76
CA LEU A 45 -10.79 -5.71 14.02
C LEU A 45 -10.07 -5.25 12.74
N ILE A 46 -9.59 -6.19 11.93
CA ILE A 46 -8.81 -5.90 10.71
C ILE A 46 -9.69 -5.21 9.67
N VAL A 47 -10.91 -5.70 9.44
CA VAL A 47 -11.80 -5.13 8.41
C VAL A 47 -12.11 -3.65 8.61
N PRO A 48 -12.52 -3.16 9.81
CA PRO A 48 -12.64 -1.72 10.05
C PRO A 48 -11.32 -0.96 9.85
N TRP A 49 -10.18 -1.58 10.20
CA TRP A 49 -8.89 -0.95 10.00
C TRP A 49 -8.53 -0.77 8.52
N MET A 50 -8.99 -1.64 7.62
CA MET A 50 -8.84 -1.45 6.17
C MET A 50 -9.46 -0.13 5.69
N PHE A 51 -10.60 0.28 6.25
CA PHE A 51 -11.23 1.58 5.94
C PHE A 51 -10.42 2.74 6.51
N VAL A 52 -9.85 2.59 7.71
CA VAL A 52 -8.92 3.58 8.29
C VAL A 52 -7.70 3.75 7.38
N ALA A 53 -7.12 2.66 6.90
CA ALA A 53 -6.00 2.67 5.97
C ALA A 53 -6.37 3.33 4.63
N ALA A 54 -7.55 3.04 4.09
CA ALA A 54 -8.05 3.69 2.88
C ALA A 54 -8.23 5.21 3.08
N ALA A 55 -8.76 5.65 4.21
CA ALA A 55 -8.83 7.07 4.54
C ALA A 55 -7.43 7.70 4.65
N GLY A 56 -6.48 6.99 5.28
CA GLY A 56 -5.07 7.40 5.34
C GLY A 56 -4.44 7.56 3.96
N TYR A 57 -4.68 6.60 3.06
CA TYR A 57 -4.24 6.68 1.67
C TYR A 57 -4.81 7.92 0.97
N LEU A 58 -6.11 8.21 1.11
CA LEU A 58 -6.75 9.37 0.50
C LEU A 58 -6.22 10.70 1.06
N LEU A 59 -5.96 10.79 2.37
CA LEU A 59 -5.35 11.96 2.99
C LEU A 59 -3.96 12.24 2.41
N MET A 60 -3.12 11.21 2.30
CA MET A 60 -1.80 11.29 1.70
C MET A 60 -1.88 11.65 0.20
N PHE A 61 -2.74 10.95 -0.56
CA PHE A 61 -2.98 11.20 -1.99
C PHE A 61 -3.39 12.66 -2.25
N HIS A 62 -4.33 13.18 -1.45
CA HIS A 62 -4.76 14.57 -1.55
C HIS A 62 -3.58 15.55 -1.40
N ARG A 63 -2.67 15.31 -0.45
CA ARG A 63 -1.50 16.17 -0.25
C ARG A 63 -0.57 16.16 -1.46
N PHE A 64 -0.24 14.99 -1.98
CA PHE A 64 0.69 14.87 -3.12
C PHE A 64 0.14 15.44 -4.42
N PHE A 65 -1.17 15.36 -4.66
CA PHE A 65 -1.71 15.68 -5.98
C PHE A 65 -2.55 16.97 -6.04
N PHE A 66 -3.11 17.42 -4.92
CA PHE A 66 -4.01 18.56 -4.90
C PHE A 66 -3.57 19.71 -3.99
N ALA A 67 -2.92 19.41 -2.87
CA ALA A 67 -2.60 20.43 -1.89
C ALA A 67 -1.19 21.02 -2.07
N TRP A 68 -0.23 20.24 -2.52
CA TRP A 68 1.15 20.67 -2.74
C TRP A 68 1.40 21.04 -4.19
N SER A 69 2.30 22.04 -4.41
CA SER A 69 2.80 22.40 -5.73
C SER A 69 3.71 21.32 -6.31
N GLU A 70 4.05 21.41 -7.61
CA GLU A 70 5.01 20.50 -8.23
C GLU A 70 6.40 20.60 -7.60
N ASP A 71 6.84 21.83 -7.26
CA ASP A 71 8.14 22.08 -6.63
C ASP A 71 8.21 21.51 -5.21
N GLU A 72 7.10 21.64 -4.44
CA GLU A 72 7.03 21.03 -3.12
C GLU A 72 7.12 19.50 -3.17
N VAL A 73 6.46 18.86 -4.13
CA VAL A 73 6.58 17.40 -4.32
C VAL A 73 7.96 17.03 -4.85
N ALA A 74 8.54 17.82 -5.75
CA ALA A 74 9.90 17.58 -6.26
C ALA A 74 10.97 17.70 -5.16
N SER A 75 10.73 18.53 -4.15
CA SER A 75 11.65 18.73 -3.02
C SER A 75 11.64 17.61 -1.99
N LEU A 76 10.72 16.64 -2.08
CA LEU A 76 10.69 15.49 -1.17
C LEU A 76 11.91 14.60 -1.37
N HIS A 77 12.54 14.20 -0.27
CA HIS A 77 13.76 13.40 -0.30
C HIS A 77 13.84 12.43 0.88
N TRP A 78 14.70 11.41 0.76
CA TRP A 78 14.94 10.51 1.88
C TRP A 78 15.74 11.23 2.98
N PRO A 79 15.56 10.89 4.28
CA PRO A 79 16.32 11.52 5.38
C PRO A 79 17.84 11.44 5.24
N TRP A 80 18.33 10.44 4.49
CA TRP A 80 19.76 10.19 4.26
C TRP A 80 20.26 10.71 2.90
N SER A 81 19.45 11.42 2.13
CA SER A 81 19.84 11.97 0.83
C SER A 81 19.61 13.48 0.78
N PRO A 82 20.39 14.23 -0.03
CA PRO A 82 20.13 15.65 -0.24
C PRO A 82 18.81 15.88 -0.97
N GLU A 83 18.30 17.10 -0.89
CA GLU A 83 17.21 17.60 -1.74
C GLU A 83 17.76 17.79 -3.16
N ASP A 84 17.39 16.90 -4.08
CA ASP A 84 17.93 16.81 -5.45
C ASP A 84 16.88 16.98 -6.55
N GLY A 85 15.66 17.40 -6.18
CA GLY A 85 14.55 17.59 -7.10
C GLY A 85 13.92 16.29 -7.62
N LYS A 86 14.28 15.11 -7.08
CA LYS A 86 13.77 13.80 -7.52
C LYS A 86 12.60 13.26 -6.70
N GLY A 87 11.90 14.11 -5.97
CA GLY A 87 10.77 13.69 -5.14
C GLY A 87 9.64 13.00 -5.94
N VAL A 88 9.36 13.49 -7.15
CA VAL A 88 8.35 12.89 -8.04
C VAL A 88 8.75 11.47 -8.48
N GLN A 89 10.03 11.22 -8.76
CA GLN A 89 10.52 9.89 -9.12
C GLN A 89 10.43 8.92 -7.94
N ARG A 90 10.77 9.38 -6.74
CA ARG A 90 10.61 8.60 -5.49
C ARG A 90 9.16 8.28 -5.21
N LEU A 91 8.29 9.26 -5.40
CA LEU A 91 6.85 9.08 -5.26
C LEU A 91 6.32 8.04 -6.24
N MET A 92 6.74 8.08 -7.51
CA MET A 92 6.39 7.09 -8.51
C MET A 92 6.84 5.69 -8.13
N LEU A 93 8.08 5.55 -7.63
CA LEU A 93 8.62 4.27 -7.17
C LEU A 93 7.75 3.68 -6.05
N LEU A 94 7.38 4.49 -5.06
CA LEU A 94 6.54 4.05 -3.95
C LEU A 94 5.13 3.66 -4.40
N TYR A 95 4.50 4.46 -5.26
CA TYR A 95 3.19 4.12 -5.81
C TYR A 95 3.24 2.87 -6.69
N ALA A 96 4.26 2.71 -7.52
CA ALA A 96 4.42 1.52 -8.34
C ALA A 96 4.61 0.26 -7.47
N ALA A 97 5.51 0.31 -6.50
CA ALA A 97 5.73 -0.80 -5.57
C ALA A 97 4.45 -1.14 -4.79
N PHE A 98 3.77 -0.14 -4.24
CA PHE A 98 2.55 -0.34 -3.45
C PHE A 98 1.38 -0.89 -4.32
N LEU A 99 1.04 -0.19 -5.41
CA LEU A 99 -0.16 -0.50 -6.18
C LEU A 99 -0.02 -1.79 -7.01
N LEU A 100 1.17 -2.05 -7.61
CA LEU A 100 1.36 -3.28 -8.39
C LEU A 100 1.37 -4.51 -7.48
N CYS A 101 1.99 -4.44 -6.30
CA CYS A 101 1.93 -5.51 -5.33
C CYS A 101 0.49 -5.74 -4.83
N SER A 102 -0.25 -4.67 -4.52
CA SER A 102 -1.65 -4.77 -4.13
C SER A 102 -2.54 -5.33 -5.24
N LEU A 103 -2.22 -5.05 -6.51
CA LEU A 103 -2.97 -5.56 -7.66
C LEU A 103 -2.86 -7.07 -7.82
N VAL A 104 -1.67 -7.63 -7.62
CA VAL A 104 -1.42 -9.06 -7.87
C VAL A 104 -1.64 -9.94 -6.64
N TRP A 105 -1.71 -9.36 -5.44
CA TRP A 105 -1.75 -10.11 -4.18
C TRP A 105 -2.91 -11.11 -4.12
N ILE A 106 -4.14 -10.69 -4.45
CA ILE A 106 -5.32 -11.55 -4.32
C ILE A 106 -5.29 -12.71 -5.31
N ASP A 107 -4.81 -12.46 -6.54
CA ASP A 107 -4.68 -13.50 -7.57
C ASP A 107 -3.57 -14.52 -7.20
N LEU A 108 -2.44 -14.07 -6.66
CA LEU A 108 -1.38 -14.95 -6.15
C LEU A 108 -1.91 -15.82 -4.99
N THR A 109 -2.67 -15.24 -4.07
CA THR A 109 -3.26 -15.96 -2.95
C THR A 109 -4.27 -17.00 -3.45
N ARG A 110 -5.12 -16.63 -4.42
CA ARG A 110 -6.04 -17.57 -5.07
C ARG A 110 -5.31 -18.75 -5.70
N MET A 111 -4.27 -18.48 -6.51
CA MET A 111 -3.47 -19.52 -7.13
C MET A 111 -2.83 -20.46 -6.10
N TYR A 112 -2.39 -19.90 -4.97
CA TYR A 112 -1.85 -20.68 -3.87
C TYR A 112 -2.91 -21.58 -3.21
N ILE A 113 -4.12 -21.08 -2.96
CA ILE A 113 -5.23 -21.85 -2.40
C ILE A 113 -5.61 -23.01 -3.33
N GLU A 114 -5.66 -22.77 -4.65
CA GLU A 114 -5.98 -23.78 -5.67
C GLU A 114 -4.86 -24.83 -5.85
N GLY A 115 -3.60 -24.45 -5.62
CA GLY A 115 -2.43 -25.34 -5.78
C GLY A 115 -1.25 -24.88 -4.91
N PRO A 116 -1.21 -25.29 -3.63
CA PRO A 116 -0.15 -24.86 -2.72
C PRO A 116 1.26 -25.20 -3.23
N SER A 117 2.15 -24.21 -3.18
CA SER A 117 3.56 -24.37 -3.58
C SER A 117 4.47 -23.40 -2.83
N THR A 118 5.71 -23.81 -2.57
CA THR A 118 6.72 -22.93 -1.96
C THR A 118 6.94 -21.64 -2.74
N VAL A 119 6.91 -21.71 -4.07
CA VAL A 119 7.07 -20.53 -4.92
C VAL A 119 5.89 -19.57 -4.73
N GLY A 120 4.66 -20.09 -4.69
CA GLY A 120 3.46 -19.29 -4.43
C GLY A 120 3.51 -18.59 -3.07
N MET A 121 3.88 -19.35 -2.01
CA MET A 121 4.08 -18.79 -0.67
C MET A 121 5.10 -17.64 -0.67
N VAL A 122 6.29 -17.88 -1.22
CA VAL A 122 7.36 -16.85 -1.28
C VAL A 122 6.90 -15.62 -2.07
N ALA A 123 6.17 -15.82 -3.19
CA ALA A 123 5.65 -14.71 -3.98
C ALA A 123 4.63 -13.86 -3.19
N ILE A 124 3.68 -14.49 -2.48
CA ILE A 124 2.70 -13.80 -1.63
C ILE A 124 3.41 -12.98 -0.55
N VAL A 125 4.33 -13.61 0.18
CA VAL A 125 5.09 -12.93 1.24
C VAL A 125 5.88 -11.75 0.67
N ALA A 126 6.55 -11.93 -0.46
CA ALA A 126 7.36 -10.89 -1.10
C ALA A 126 6.51 -9.67 -1.53
N VAL A 127 5.33 -9.89 -2.12
CA VAL A 127 4.46 -8.76 -2.52
C VAL A 127 3.87 -8.03 -1.33
N LEU A 128 3.47 -8.75 -0.26
CA LEU A 128 2.95 -8.12 0.95
C LEU A 128 4.03 -7.30 1.67
N TRP A 129 5.24 -7.82 1.81
CA TRP A 129 6.36 -7.08 2.39
C TRP A 129 6.77 -5.88 1.54
N THR A 130 6.71 -6.00 0.20
CA THR A 130 7.00 -4.87 -0.70
C THR A 130 5.94 -3.78 -0.58
N ALA A 131 4.66 -4.13 -0.52
CA ALA A 131 3.58 -3.17 -0.30
C ALA A 131 3.69 -2.50 1.08
N GLY A 132 3.99 -3.28 2.13
CA GLY A 132 4.23 -2.78 3.47
C GLY A 132 5.42 -1.81 3.53
N ALA A 133 6.55 -2.18 2.95
CA ALA A 133 7.73 -1.31 2.88
C ALA A 133 7.45 -0.02 2.10
N ALA A 134 6.72 -0.10 0.99
CA ALA A 134 6.33 1.09 0.22
C ALA A 134 5.40 2.00 1.02
N SER A 135 4.45 1.46 1.80
CA SER A 135 3.57 2.24 2.66
C SER A 135 4.34 3.02 3.74
N VAL A 136 5.33 2.40 4.38
CA VAL A 136 6.27 3.07 5.30
C VAL A 136 7.12 4.09 4.56
N GLY A 137 7.55 3.78 3.35
CA GLY A 137 8.35 4.65 2.48
C GLY A 137 7.70 6.01 2.24
N PHE A 138 6.38 6.10 2.13
CA PHE A 138 5.70 7.40 2.00
C PHE A 138 5.91 8.29 3.23
N ALA A 139 5.79 7.75 4.44
CA ALA A 139 6.06 8.51 5.66
C ALA A 139 7.52 8.96 5.72
N VAL A 140 8.45 8.06 5.41
CA VAL A 140 9.90 8.33 5.39
C VAL A 140 10.25 9.42 4.37
N LEU A 141 9.63 9.38 3.17
CA LEU A 141 9.85 10.37 2.11
C LEU A 141 9.40 11.78 2.53
N VAL A 142 8.29 11.89 3.27
CA VAL A 142 7.72 13.17 3.72
C VAL A 142 8.40 13.68 4.99
N TRP A 143 9.04 12.80 5.78
CA TRP A 143 9.58 13.13 7.10
C TRP A 143 10.52 14.35 7.14
N PRO A 144 11.47 14.53 6.20
CA PRO A 144 12.33 15.72 6.19
C PRO A 144 11.57 17.04 6.00
N ALA A 145 10.43 16.98 5.34
CA ALA A 145 9.59 18.15 5.04
C ALA A 145 8.55 18.46 6.11
N ARG A 146 8.47 17.69 7.22
CA ARG A 146 7.38 17.71 8.21
C ARG A 146 7.13 19.08 8.88
N GLU A 147 8.16 19.91 9.02
CA GLU A 147 8.03 21.25 9.60
C GLU A 147 7.96 22.34 8.54
N ARG A 148 8.36 22.04 7.31
CA ARG A 148 8.43 22.99 6.21
C ARG A 148 7.16 23.05 5.38
N LEU A 149 6.60 21.88 5.02
CA LEU A 149 5.42 21.81 4.15
C LEU A 149 4.11 21.78 4.96
N ASN A 150 3.19 22.64 4.57
CA ASN A 150 1.87 22.66 5.20
C ASN A 150 1.15 21.32 4.97
N GLY A 151 0.69 20.72 6.08
CA GLY A 151 0.00 19.44 6.05
C GLY A 151 0.91 18.21 5.85
N ALA A 152 2.23 18.33 5.94
CA ALA A 152 3.16 17.20 5.91
C ALA A 152 2.87 16.20 7.04
N LYS A 153 2.55 16.68 8.25
CA LYS A 153 2.15 15.84 9.37
C LYS A 153 0.86 15.03 9.08
N VAL A 154 -0.06 15.59 8.28
CA VAL A 154 -1.27 14.86 7.82
C VAL A 154 -0.90 13.77 6.81
N ALA A 155 0.00 14.05 5.88
CA ALA A 155 0.48 13.04 4.94
C ALA A 155 1.23 11.90 5.66
N ILE A 156 2.06 12.22 6.66
CA ILE A 156 2.73 11.23 7.51
C ILE A 156 1.71 10.40 8.29
N ALA A 157 0.72 11.01 8.93
CA ALA A 157 -0.32 10.31 9.67
C ALA A 157 -1.11 9.36 8.73
N GLY A 158 -1.48 9.82 7.52
CA GLY A 158 -2.11 8.98 6.51
C GLY A 158 -1.25 7.79 6.08
N SER A 159 0.07 8.01 5.89
CA SER A 159 1.01 6.93 5.60
C SER A 159 1.12 5.94 6.76
N VAL A 160 1.13 6.40 8.01
CA VAL A 160 1.17 5.52 9.19
C VAL A 160 -0.10 4.68 9.28
N MET A 161 -1.28 5.27 9.06
CA MET A 161 -2.55 4.52 9.02
C MET A 161 -2.50 3.39 7.97
N LEU A 162 -2.01 3.71 6.77
CA LEU A 162 -1.81 2.74 5.70
C LEU A 162 -0.77 1.68 6.08
N SER A 163 0.35 2.10 6.69
CA SER A 163 1.46 1.19 7.05
C SER A 163 1.06 0.20 8.13
N ILE A 164 0.21 0.57 9.07
CA ILE A 164 -0.31 -0.37 10.09
C ILE A 164 -1.10 -1.49 9.39
N GLN A 165 -1.95 -1.16 8.41
CA GLN A 165 -2.63 -2.20 7.63
C GLN A 165 -1.62 -3.06 6.86
N CYS A 166 -0.84 -2.46 5.98
CA CYS A 166 -0.04 -3.21 5.02
C CYS A 166 1.16 -3.93 5.64
N THR A 167 1.74 -3.37 6.72
CA THR A 167 2.92 -4.00 7.36
C THR A 167 2.50 -4.90 8.51
N TRP A 168 1.67 -4.40 9.45
CA TRP A 168 1.33 -5.17 10.64
C TRP A 168 0.26 -6.22 10.34
N TRP A 169 -0.88 -5.82 9.73
CA TRP A 169 -1.99 -6.75 9.52
C TRP A 169 -1.75 -7.69 8.34
N ASP A 170 -1.30 -7.17 7.19
CA ASP A 170 -1.16 -7.98 5.98
C ASP A 170 0.17 -8.71 5.93
N ALA A 171 1.31 -8.00 6.04
CA ALA A 171 2.62 -8.60 5.83
C ALA A 171 3.15 -9.40 7.04
N LEU A 172 2.69 -9.13 8.25
CA LEU A 172 3.09 -9.87 9.45
C LEU A 172 1.97 -10.78 9.95
N TYR A 173 0.90 -10.20 10.49
CA TYR A 173 -0.13 -10.96 11.20
C TYR A 173 -0.85 -11.97 10.29
N TRP A 174 -1.29 -11.54 9.12
CA TRP A 174 -1.94 -12.42 8.15
C TRP A 174 -0.99 -13.53 7.67
N VAL A 175 0.24 -13.19 7.29
CA VAL A 175 1.25 -14.18 6.85
C VAL A 175 1.50 -15.26 7.92
N MET A 176 1.55 -14.86 9.20
CA MET A 176 1.78 -15.81 10.32
C MET A 176 0.58 -16.72 10.60
N ASN A 177 -0.62 -16.33 10.17
CA ASN A 177 -1.87 -17.04 10.46
C ASN A 177 -2.57 -17.56 9.19
N PHE A 178 -1.95 -17.48 8.03
CA PHE A 178 -2.60 -17.96 6.80
C PHE A 178 -2.56 -19.49 6.65
N GLY A 179 -1.60 -20.17 7.29
CA GLY A 179 -1.46 -21.63 7.22
C GLY A 179 -0.73 -22.11 5.96
N PHE A 180 0.38 -21.44 5.61
CA PHE A 180 1.25 -21.86 4.50
C PHE A 180 1.81 -23.26 4.67
#